data_cdd8896012bcc581a6193cb099e9a949
#
_entry.id   cdd8896012bcc581a6193cb099e9a949
#
_cell.length_a   1.000
_cell.length_b   1.000
_cell.length_c   1.000
_cell.angle_alpha   90.00
_cell.angle_beta   90.00
_cell.angle_gamma   90.00
#
_symmetry.space_group_name_H-M   'P 1'
#
loop_
_entity.id
_entity.type
_entity.pdbx_description
1 polymer ?
#
loop_
_entity_poly.entity_id
_entity_poly.type
_entity_poly.pdbx_seq_one_letter_code
_entity_poly.pdbx_strand_id
1 'polypeptide(L)'
;LKHNPKSVVLFITAYVDTEKAVRAIKAGAIDFIPKPWDKKKLLDTVKSAVELSKERNRNINAFQNSDVNPNICDNKKQDSANEVSPQEAFVRFIGECPAMLELKAQIKRVASTDANVLITGENGTGKDVVAHALHILSARNTKPFVNIDLGCIPENLFESELFGYEKGAFTDAKGAKEGRVESANEGTLFLDEIGNLNLQTQQKLLTMIEKRQTQRIGSNEVNNVDVRILAATNANLCKKVGEGEFRQDLFYRLNTIELHLPPLRERGEDIILLAEHFLNIYSGKYSVGKVVLGAS
;
A
#
# COMPACT_ATOMS: atom_id res chain seq x y z
N LEU A 1 -21.35 20.84 14.11
CA LEU A 1 -21.83 22.05 13.37
C LEU A 1 -22.06 23.26 14.29
N LYS A 2 -22.31 23.08 15.60
CA LYS A 2 -22.40 24.20 16.53
C LYS A 2 -21.07 24.96 16.72
N HIS A 3 -19.94 24.29 16.51
CA HIS A 3 -18.59 24.89 16.68
C HIS A 3 -17.96 25.39 15.39
N ASN A 4 -18.39 24.94 14.21
CA ASN A 4 -17.89 25.43 12.92
C ASN A 4 -18.97 25.34 11.83
N PRO A 5 -19.70 26.44 11.59
CA PRO A 5 -20.80 26.48 10.62
C PRO A 5 -20.32 26.34 9.15
N LYS A 6 -18.99 26.41 8.90
CA LYS A 6 -18.38 26.29 7.57
C LYS A 6 -18.08 24.86 7.16
N SER A 7 -18.15 23.90 8.10
CA SER A 7 -17.83 22.51 7.84
C SER A 7 -18.89 21.83 6.98
N VAL A 8 -18.43 21.07 6.00
CA VAL A 8 -19.22 20.15 5.18
C VAL A 8 -19.06 18.76 5.77
N VAL A 9 -20.16 18.16 6.23
CA VAL A 9 -20.13 16.86 6.92
C VAL A 9 -20.81 15.78 6.04
N LEU A 10 -20.07 14.71 5.73
CA LEU A 10 -20.60 13.50 5.13
C LEU A 10 -20.63 12.39 6.20
N PHE A 11 -21.71 11.63 6.23
CA PHE A 11 -21.89 10.54 7.19
C PHE A 11 -21.68 9.20 6.51
N ILE A 12 -20.83 8.32 7.07
CA ILE A 12 -20.59 6.97 6.55
C ILE A 12 -21.18 5.95 7.52
N THR A 13 -22.05 5.05 7.03
CA THR A 13 -22.71 4.04 7.86
C THR A 13 -22.54 2.64 7.31
N ALA A 14 -22.38 1.67 8.24
CA ALA A 14 -22.31 0.25 7.90
C ALA A 14 -23.70 -0.39 7.68
N TYR A 15 -24.79 0.28 8.12
CA TYR A 15 -26.16 -0.18 7.95
C TYR A 15 -27.01 0.92 7.33
N VAL A 16 -27.85 0.54 6.38
CA VAL A 16 -28.89 1.41 5.81
C VAL A 16 -30.03 1.51 6.82
N ASP A 17 -29.79 2.28 7.88
CA ASP A 17 -30.82 2.65 8.86
C ASP A 17 -31.33 4.03 8.45
N THR A 18 -32.49 4.06 7.82
CA THR A 18 -33.12 5.29 7.32
C THR A 18 -33.36 6.32 8.43
N GLU A 19 -33.62 5.89 9.65
CA GLU A 19 -33.83 6.82 10.79
C GLU A 19 -32.51 7.51 11.19
N LYS A 20 -31.39 6.79 11.20
CA LYS A 20 -30.07 7.38 11.51
C LYS A 20 -29.58 8.30 10.40
N ALA A 21 -29.85 7.95 9.14
CA ALA A 21 -29.53 8.81 7.98
C ALA A 21 -30.32 10.12 8.05
N VAL A 22 -31.62 10.08 8.33
CA VAL A 22 -32.47 11.25 8.50
C VAL A 22 -32.03 12.12 9.69
N ARG A 23 -31.62 11.49 10.81
CA ARG A 23 -31.06 12.22 11.97
C ARG A 23 -29.76 12.94 11.62
N ALA A 24 -28.86 12.30 10.86
CA ALA A 24 -27.59 12.89 10.42
C ALA A 24 -27.83 14.12 9.52
N ILE A 25 -28.76 14.02 8.56
CA ILE A 25 -29.13 15.15 7.69
C ILE A 25 -29.79 16.29 8.49
N LYS A 26 -30.69 15.98 9.42
CA LYS A 26 -31.28 16.99 10.32
C LYS A 26 -30.25 17.63 11.25
N ALA A 27 -29.17 16.94 11.58
CA ALA A 27 -28.03 17.48 12.34
C ALA A 27 -27.07 18.32 11.51
N GLY A 28 -27.31 18.43 10.18
CA GLY A 28 -26.54 19.29 9.27
C GLY A 28 -25.51 18.55 8.40
N ALA A 29 -25.55 17.22 8.34
CA ALA A 29 -24.79 16.50 7.32
C ALA A 29 -25.40 16.75 5.93
N ILE A 30 -24.56 16.85 4.90
CA ILE A 30 -25.00 17.11 3.52
C ILE A 30 -25.53 15.82 2.89
N ASP A 31 -24.86 14.70 3.13
CA ASP A 31 -25.27 13.41 2.58
C ASP A 31 -24.73 12.25 3.43
N PHE A 32 -25.17 11.03 3.15
CA PHE A 32 -24.67 9.83 3.77
C PHE A 32 -24.26 8.78 2.74
N ILE A 33 -23.26 7.97 3.07
CA ILE A 33 -22.70 6.91 2.22
C ILE A 33 -22.84 5.57 2.93
N PRO A 34 -23.64 4.62 2.40
CA PRO A 34 -23.77 3.28 2.98
C PRO A 34 -22.58 2.41 2.62
N LYS A 35 -22.20 1.49 3.51
CA LYS A 35 -21.27 0.38 3.22
C LYS A 35 -22.06 -0.87 2.81
N PRO A 36 -21.61 -1.66 1.82
CA PRO A 36 -20.49 -1.41 0.91
C PRO A 36 -20.85 -0.30 -0.10
N TRP A 37 -19.90 0.57 -0.41
CA TRP A 37 -20.13 1.70 -1.32
C TRP A 37 -19.84 1.35 -2.78
N ASP A 38 -20.64 1.89 -3.69
CA ASP A 38 -20.31 1.98 -5.10
C ASP A 38 -19.24 3.06 -5.30
N LYS A 39 -18.15 2.69 -6.00
CA LYS A 39 -16.97 3.55 -6.20
C LYS A 39 -17.32 4.85 -6.95
N LYS A 40 -18.24 4.77 -7.92
CA LYS A 40 -18.68 5.91 -8.72
C LYS A 40 -19.54 6.85 -7.89
N LYS A 41 -20.51 6.31 -7.16
CA LYS A 41 -21.41 7.06 -6.30
C LYS A 41 -20.66 7.74 -5.15
N LEU A 42 -19.69 7.07 -4.53
CA LEU A 42 -18.80 7.65 -3.52
C LEU A 42 -18.06 8.88 -4.08
N LEU A 43 -17.43 8.74 -5.25
CA LEU A 43 -16.68 9.81 -5.90
C LEU A 43 -17.58 11.01 -6.23
N ASP A 44 -18.78 10.78 -6.74
CA ASP A 44 -19.71 11.84 -7.11
C ASP A 44 -20.21 12.60 -5.86
N THR A 45 -20.57 11.87 -4.78
CA THR A 45 -20.97 12.49 -3.51
C THR A 45 -19.85 13.33 -2.89
N VAL A 46 -18.62 12.82 -2.90
CA VAL A 46 -17.45 13.55 -2.38
C VAL A 46 -17.15 14.78 -3.22
N LYS A 47 -17.22 14.70 -4.55
CA LYS A 47 -17.02 15.85 -5.46
C LYS A 47 -18.05 16.96 -5.18
N SER A 48 -19.32 16.60 -5.09
CA SER A 48 -20.40 17.56 -4.78
C SER A 48 -20.20 18.24 -3.42
N ALA A 49 -19.77 17.47 -2.41
CA ALA A 49 -19.46 18.02 -1.09
C ALA A 49 -18.28 18.99 -1.11
N VAL A 50 -17.25 18.69 -1.91
CA VAL A 50 -16.06 19.57 -2.09
C VAL A 50 -16.45 20.86 -2.83
N GLU A 51 -17.30 20.79 -3.86
CA GLU A 51 -17.77 21.98 -4.58
C GLU A 51 -18.58 22.91 -3.67
N LEU A 52 -19.49 22.35 -2.90
CA LEU A 52 -20.26 23.10 -1.90
C LEU A 52 -19.36 23.75 -0.82
N SER A 53 -18.30 23.07 -0.42
CA SER A 53 -17.32 23.63 0.51
C SER A 53 -16.55 24.81 -0.12
N LYS A 54 -16.17 24.69 -1.40
CA LYS A 54 -15.51 25.76 -2.15
C LYS A 54 -16.41 26.97 -2.35
N GLU A 55 -17.69 26.77 -2.66
CA GLU A 55 -18.67 27.86 -2.81
C GLU A 55 -18.91 28.60 -1.49
N ARG A 56 -19.06 27.88 -0.38
CA ARG A 56 -19.16 28.51 0.95
C ARG A 56 -17.93 29.31 1.32
N ASN A 57 -16.73 28.88 0.91
CA ASN A 57 -15.49 29.62 1.15
C ASN A 57 -15.32 30.82 0.16
N ARG A 58 -15.77 30.69 -1.11
CA ARG A 58 -15.72 31.82 -2.08
C ARG A 58 -16.58 32.99 -1.67
N ASN A 59 -17.76 32.75 -1.12
CA ASN A 59 -18.65 33.83 -0.66
C ASN A 59 -18.13 34.64 0.55
N ILE A 60 -17.05 34.14 1.20
CA ILE A 60 -16.41 34.86 2.32
C ILE A 60 -15.18 35.63 1.85
N ASN A 61 -14.48 35.16 0.82
CA ASN A 61 -13.28 35.80 0.27
C ASN A 61 -13.60 36.91 -0.74
N ALA A 62 -14.85 37.09 -1.12
CA ALA A 62 -15.28 38.22 -1.96
C ALA A 62 -15.18 39.57 -1.25
N PHE A 63 -14.83 39.64 0.04
CA PHE A 63 -14.64 40.85 0.82
C PHE A 63 -13.19 41.19 1.21
N GLN A 64 -12.20 40.45 0.75
CA GLN A 64 -10.79 40.81 0.97
C GLN A 64 -9.95 40.54 -0.28
N ASN A 65 -9.76 41.54 -1.08
CA ASN A 65 -8.63 41.93 -1.97
C ASN A 65 -7.96 40.87 -2.87
N SER A 66 -8.14 41.09 -4.16
CA SER A 66 -7.17 41.42 -5.25
C SER A 66 -5.72 40.99 -5.08
N ASP A 67 -5.25 40.42 -6.20
CA ASP A 67 -3.87 40.19 -6.61
C ASP A 67 -3.16 38.95 -6.06
N VAL A 68 -3.10 37.90 -6.89
CA VAL A 68 -1.91 37.27 -7.45
C VAL A 68 -2.30 36.18 -8.46
N ASN A 69 -1.67 36.26 -9.60
CA ASN A 69 -1.73 35.53 -10.85
C ASN A 69 -1.60 34.00 -10.73
N PRO A 70 -2.42 33.22 -11.45
CA PRO A 70 -2.25 31.76 -11.52
C PRO A 70 -1.55 31.36 -12.82
N ASN A 71 -0.27 31.09 -12.74
CA ASN A 71 0.40 30.24 -13.73
C ASN A 71 1.40 29.39 -12.99
N ILE A 72 1.18 28.09 -13.05
CA ILE A 72 2.17 27.04 -13.27
C ILE A 72 1.42 25.70 -13.24
N CYS A 73 1.08 25.26 -14.43
CA CYS A 73 0.81 23.87 -14.75
C CYS A 73 2.09 23.23 -15.26
N ASP A 74 2.12 21.93 -15.19
CA ASP A 74 3.03 21.01 -15.84
C ASP A 74 4.45 20.92 -15.29
N ASN A 75 4.65 19.90 -14.48
CA ASN A 75 5.98 19.28 -14.38
C ASN A 75 5.90 17.77 -14.49
N LYS A 76 6.21 17.28 -15.70
CA LYS A 76 6.82 15.98 -15.91
C LYS A 76 8.08 15.92 -15.03
N LYS A 77 8.05 15.12 -13.98
CA LYS A 77 9.24 14.84 -13.20
C LYS A 77 10.05 13.79 -13.94
N GLN A 78 11.15 14.22 -14.50
CA GLN A 78 12.33 13.41 -14.76
C GLN A 78 12.84 12.84 -13.44
N ASP A 79 13.10 11.54 -13.45
CA ASP A 79 13.78 10.83 -12.37
C ASP A 79 15.21 11.34 -12.27
N SER A 80 15.47 12.23 -11.33
CA SER A 80 16.81 12.49 -10.82
C SER A 80 17.00 11.61 -9.59
N ALA A 81 17.97 10.71 -9.65
CA ALA A 81 18.42 9.89 -8.54
C ALA A 81 18.90 10.80 -7.39
N ASN A 82 18.00 11.14 -6.48
CA ASN A 82 18.36 11.73 -5.21
C ASN A 82 18.64 10.59 -4.24
N GLU A 83 19.83 10.57 -3.65
CA GLU A 83 20.14 9.74 -2.49
C GLU A 83 19.12 10.04 -1.38
N VAL A 84 18.13 9.16 -1.25
CA VAL A 84 17.12 9.26 -0.21
C VAL A 84 17.79 8.97 1.12
N SER A 85 17.81 9.94 2.02
CA SER A 85 18.44 9.78 3.32
C SER A 85 17.74 8.68 4.14
N PRO A 86 18.48 7.93 5.00
CA PRO A 86 17.88 6.93 5.88
C PRO A 86 16.76 7.47 6.76
N GLN A 87 16.71 8.78 7.01
CA GLN A 87 15.65 9.45 7.76
C GLN A 87 14.35 9.53 6.95
N GLU A 88 14.42 9.69 5.62
CA GLU A 88 13.25 9.72 4.76
C GLU A 88 12.55 8.35 4.63
N ALA A 89 13.29 7.25 4.77
CA ALA A 89 12.71 5.89 4.75
C ALA A 89 11.69 5.69 5.87
N PHE A 90 11.88 6.35 7.02
CA PHE A 90 10.97 6.26 8.17
C PHE A 90 9.95 7.39 8.26
N VAL A 91 9.97 8.38 7.37
CA VAL A 91 8.98 9.48 7.37
C VAL A 91 7.55 8.96 7.23
N ARG A 92 7.37 7.87 6.50
CA ARG A 92 6.06 7.22 6.31
C ARG A 92 5.77 6.13 7.35
N PHE A 93 6.79 5.66 8.09
CA PHE A 93 6.65 4.58 9.06
C PHE A 93 6.51 5.14 10.48
N ILE A 94 5.31 5.64 10.76
CA ILE A 94 4.95 6.32 12.01
C ILE A 94 4.66 5.28 13.09
N GLY A 95 5.16 5.55 14.30
CA GLY A 95 4.94 4.76 15.49
C GLY A 95 6.10 4.97 16.47
N GLU A 96 5.80 5.17 17.72
CA GLU A 96 6.74 5.42 18.83
C GLU A 96 6.54 4.44 19.98
N CYS A 97 5.51 3.60 19.94
CA CYS A 97 5.34 2.57 20.95
C CYS A 97 6.54 1.59 20.96
N PRO A 98 6.86 0.96 22.10
CA PRO A 98 8.02 0.09 22.24
C PRO A 98 8.14 -0.97 21.15
N ALA A 99 7.03 -1.61 20.78
CA ALA A 99 6.99 -2.62 19.72
C ALA A 99 7.39 -2.03 18.35
N MET A 100 6.94 -0.81 18.02
CA MET A 100 7.30 -0.15 16.77
C MET A 100 8.75 0.35 16.75
N LEU A 101 9.29 0.78 17.88
CA LEU A 101 10.70 1.15 18.00
C LEU A 101 11.62 -0.06 17.83
N GLU A 102 11.26 -1.19 18.43
CA GLU A 102 11.98 -2.45 18.25
C GLU A 102 11.92 -2.91 16.78
N LEU A 103 10.75 -2.87 16.15
CA LEU A 103 10.58 -3.20 14.75
C LEU A 103 11.43 -2.29 13.84
N LYS A 104 11.48 -0.97 14.10
CA LYS A 104 12.36 -0.04 13.38
C LYS A 104 13.84 -0.42 13.53
N ALA A 105 14.27 -0.83 14.72
CA ALA A 105 15.62 -1.29 14.95
C ALA A 105 15.93 -2.61 14.21
N GLN A 106 14.97 -3.54 14.14
CA GLN A 106 15.08 -4.77 13.36
C GLN A 106 15.17 -4.47 11.87
N ILE A 107 14.30 -3.60 11.33
CA ILE A 107 14.31 -3.18 9.92
C ILE A 107 15.69 -2.63 9.54
N LYS A 108 16.29 -1.74 10.36
CA LYS A 108 17.64 -1.19 10.09
C LYS A 108 18.72 -2.27 10.00
N ARG A 109 18.69 -3.26 10.91
CA ARG A 109 19.65 -4.36 10.91
C ARG A 109 19.48 -5.28 9.70
N VAL A 110 18.23 -5.61 9.36
CA VAL A 110 17.88 -6.53 8.28
C VAL A 110 18.08 -5.89 6.90
N ALA A 111 17.87 -4.59 6.79
CA ALA A 111 17.98 -3.88 5.52
C ALA A 111 19.38 -4.00 4.89
N SER A 112 20.44 -4.02 5.72
CA SER A 112 21.83 -4.17 5.25
C SER A 112 22.18 -5.56 4.73
N THR A 113 21.30 -6.55 4.87
CA THR A 113 21.49 -7.92 4.40
C THR A 113 20.70 -8.18 3.11
N ASP A 114 21.12 -9.19 2.34
CA ASP A 114 20.37 -9.70 1.18
C ASP A 114 19.41 -10.85 1.52
N ALA A 115 19.17 -11.07 2.82
CA ALA A 115 18.26 -12.11 3.28
C ALA A 115 16.82 -11.85 2.83
N ASN A 116 16.09 -12.92 2.52
CA ASN A 116 14.65 -12.87 2.31
C ASN A 116 13.96 -12.51 3.63
N VAL A 117 12.91 -11.70 3.54
CA VAL A 117 12.15 -11.25 4.71
C VAL A 117 10.68 -11.58 4.52
N LEU A 118 10.11 -12.24 5.52
CA LEU A 118 8.68 -12.43 5.63
C LEU A 118 8.08 -11.39 6.59
N ILE A 119 7.16 -10.60 6.10
CA ILE A 119 6.47 -9.54 6.85
C ILE A 119 5.08 -10.04 7.19
N THR A 120 4.80 -10.27 8.47
CA THR A 120 3.51 -10.78 8.94
C THR A 120 2.72 -9.71 9.69
N GLY A 121 1.40 -9.75 9.60
CA GLY A 121 0.52 -8.82 10.31
C GLY A 121 -0.84 -8.69 9.65
N GLU A 122 -1.80 -8.17 10.39
CA GLU A 122 -3.17 -7.97 9.91
C GLU A 122 -3.23 -6.99 8.71
N ASN A 123 -4.38 -6.98 8.01
CA ASN A 123 -4.60 -6.02 6.93
C ASN A 123 -4.59 -4.58 7.45
N GLY A 124 -3.93 -3.69 6.71
CA GLY A 124 -3.84 -2.28 7.07
C GLY A 124 -2.79 -1.93 8.13
N THR A 125 -1.95 -2.90 8.55
CA THR A 125 -0.88 -2.63 9.54
C THR A 125 0.30 -1.85 8.98
N GLY A 126 0.45 -1.78 7.65
CA GLY A 126 1.54 -1.07 6.97
C GLY A 126 2.68 -1.99 6.52
N LYS A 127 2.38 -3.24 6.13
CA LYS A 127 3.37 -4.20 5.61
C LYS A 127 4.12 -3.67 4.39
N ASP A 128 3.41 -2.98 3.49
CA ASP A 128 3.96 -2.29 2.32
C ASP A 128 4.96 -1.19 2.68
N VAL A 129 4.66 -0.41 3.73
CA VAL A 129 5.56 0.64 4.23
C VAL A 129 6.86 0.04 4.76
N VAL A 130 6.78 -1.10 5.47
CA VAL A 130 7.96 -1.83 5.96
C VAL A 130 8.79 -2.36 4.80
N ALA A 131 8.16 -2.97 3.79
CA ALA A 131 8.86 -3.47 2.60
C ALA A 131 9.60 -2.34 1.86
N HIS A 132 8.95 -1.18 1.72
CA HIS A 132 9.57 0.00 1.11
C HIS A 132 10.73 0.53 1.95
N ALA A 133 10.61 0.58 3.27
CA ALA A 133 11.69 1.00 4.17
C ALA A 133 12.88 0.03 4.10
N LEU A 134 12.65 -1.29 4.04
CA LEU A 134 13.70 -2.28 3.86
C LEU A 134 14.47 -2.09 2.56
N HIS A 135 13.77 -1.76 1.46
CA HIS A 135 14.43 -1.48 0.17
C HIS A 135 15.26 -0.20 0.22
N ILE A 136 14.68 0.91 0.69
CA ILE A 136 15.37 2.22 0.76
C ILE A 136 16.63 2.15 1.63
N LEU A 137 16.59 1.40 2.72
CA LEU A 137 17.71 1.24 3.65
C LEU A 137 18.72 0.17 3.21
N SER A 138 18.48 -0.54 2.11
CA SER A 138 19.33 -1.60 1.60
C SER A 138 20.43 -1.08 0.66
N ALA A 139 21.40 -1.94 0.34
CA ALA A 139 22.39 -1.67 -0.71
C ALA A 139 21.76 -1.58 -2.12
N ARG A 140 20.49 -2.01 -2.28
CA ARG A 140 19.75 -1.99 -3.54
C ARG A 140 18.79 -0.79 -3.66
N ASN A 141 18.95 0.25 -2.85
CA ASN A 141 18.04 1.42 -2.79
C ASN A 141 17.93 2.21 -4.10
N THR A 142 18.94 2.13 -4.97
CA THR A 142 18.95 2.76 -6.30
C THR A 142 18.48 1.84 -7.42
N LYS A 143 18.18 0.59 -7.10
CA LYS A 143 17.75 -0.46 -8.04
C LYS A 143 16.21 -0.57 -8.04
N PRO A 144 15.61 -1.30 -8.99
CA PRO A 144 14.17 -1.43 -9.07
C PRO A 144 13.54 -1.99 -7.77
N PHE A 145 12.44 -1.39 -7.34
CA PHE A 145 11.52 -1.94 -6.36
C PHE A 145 10.23 -2.32 -7.06
N VAL A 146 10.02 -3.60 -7.27
CA VAL A 146 8.84 -4.12 -7.96
C VAL A 146 7.88 -4.68 -6.93
N ASN A 147 6.71 -4.08 -6.83
CA ASN A 147 5.63 -4.53 -5.95
C ASN A 147 4.58 -5.29 -6.76
N ILE A 148 4.12 -6.42 -6.23
CA ILE A 148 3.00 -7.19 -6.77
C ILE A 148 2.07 -7.61 -5.62
N ASP A 149 0.82 -7.17 -5.70
CA ASP A 149 -0.25 -7.57 -4.80
C ASP A 149 -0.97 -8.79 -5.38
N LEU A 150 -0.67 -9.95 -4.81
CA LEU A 150 -1.26 -11.23 -5.23
C LEU A 150 -2.73 -11.37 -4.80
N GLY A 151 -3.21 -10.53 -3.88
CA GLY A 151 -4.62 -10.46 -3.52
C GLY A 151 -5.50 -9.80 -4.59
N CYS A 152 -4.89 -8.97 -5.45
CA CYS A 152 -5.60 -8.24 -6.52
C CYS A 152 -5.53 -8.93 -7.89
N ILE A 153 -4.73 -9.98 -8.04
CA ILE A 153 -4.54 -10.71 -9.31
C ILE A 153 -5.37 -11.98 -9.30
N PRO A 154 -6.11 -12.29 -10.37
CA PRO A 154 -6.76 -13.59 -10.53
C PRO A 154 -5.73 -14.73 -10.51
N GLU A 155 -6.07 -15.84 -9.85
CA GLU A 155 -5.16 -16.97 -9.62
C GLU A 155 -4.53 -17.54 -10.89
N ASN A 156 -5.31 -17.61 -11.97
CA ASN A 156 -4.87 -18.10 -13.27
C ASN A 156 -3.85 -17.18 -13.97
N LEU A 157 -3.67 -15.95 -13.48
CA LEU A 157 -2.71 -14.98 -14.02
C LEU A 157 -1.43 -14.87 -13.18
N PHE A 158 -1.35 -15.48 -11.99
CA PHE A 158 -0.16 -15.38 -11.13
C PHE A 158 1.13 -15.71 -11.87
N GLU A 159 1.13 -16.84 -12.57
CA GLU A 159 2.30 -17.33 -13.28
C GLU A 159 2.73 -16.37 -14.39
N SER A 160 1.78 -15.89 -15.21
CA SER A 160 2.05 -14.96 -16.30
C SER A 160 2.48 -13.57 -15.84
N GLU A 161 1.97 -13.09 -14.69
CA GLU A 161 2.40 -11.81 -14.11
C GLU A 161 3.79 -11.92 -13.47
N LEU A 162 4.07 -12.99 -12.75
CA LEU A 162 5.34 -13.18 -12.07
C LEU A 162 6.49 -13.47 -13.04
N PHE A 163 6.30 -14.46 -13.94
CA PHE A 163 7.39 -14.99 -14.77
C PHE A 163 7.34 -14.52 -16.22
N GLY A 164 6.24 -13.86 -16.64
CA GLY A 164 6.08 -13.44 -18.02
C GLY A 164 5.75 -14.58 -18.98
N TYR A 165 5.61 -14.25 -20.26
CA TYR A 165 5.29 -15.23 -21.31
C TYR A 165 5.80 -14.80 -22.67
N GLU A 166 6.05 -15.78 -23.54
CA GLU A 166 6.39 -15.58 -24.93
C GLU A 166 5.15 -15.55 -25.82
N LYS A 167 5.30 -14.97 -27.00
CA LYS A 167 4.24 -14.93 -28.00
C LYS A 167 3.79 -16.37 -28.34
N GLY A 168 2.48 -16.62 -28.24
CA GLY A 168 1.90 -17.94 -28.52
C GLY A 168 1.92 -18.92 -27.33
N ALA A 169 2.35 -18.50 -26.14
CA ALA A 169 2.33 -19.35 -24.94
C ALA A 169 0.93 -19.83 -24.54
N PHE A 170 -0.11 -19.07 -24.90
CA PHE A 170 -1.53 -19.41 -24.77
C PHE A 170 -2.35 -18.65 -25.82
N THR A 171 -3.65 -18.99 -25.96
CA THR A 171 -4.51 -18.51 -27.05
C THR A 171 -4.54 -16.99 -27.23
N ASP A 172 -4.43 -16.23 -26.14
CA ASP A 172 -4.46 -14.75 -26.14
C ASP A 172 -3.07 -14.09 -26.08
N ALA A 173 -1.99 -14.86 -26.09
CA ALA A 173 -0.62 -14.34 -26.06
C ALA A 173 -0.19 -13.76 -27.43
N LYS A 174 -0.71 -12.59 -27.80
CA LYS A 174 -0.43 -11.91 -29.07
C LYS A 174 0.99 -11.34 -29.17
N GLY A 175 1.65 -11.11 -28.03
CA GLY A 175 3.02 -10.60 -27.90
C GLY A 175 3.71 -11.24 -26.70
N ALA A 176 5.03 -11.08 -26.60
CA ALA A 176 5.77 -11.45 -25.41
C ALA A 176 5.55 -10.40 -24.31
N LYS A 177 5.53 -10.84 -23.05
CA LYS A 177 5.44 -9.96 -21.87
C LYS A 177 6.51 -10.35 -20.87
N GLU A 178 7.29 -9.36 -20.43
CA GLU A 178 8.25 -9.51 -19.36
C GLU A 178 7.55 -9.75 -18.02
N GLY A 179 8.10 -10.66 -17.21
CA GLY A 179 7.59 -10.96 -15.87
C GLY A 179 8.11 -9.98 -14.81
N ARG A 180 7.38 -9.88 -13.69
CA ARG A 180 7.79 -9.04 -12.55
C ARG A 180 9.12 -9.47 -11.95
N VAL A 181 9.47 -10.74 -12.00
CA VAL A 181 10.76 -11.26 -11.54
C VAL A 181 11.91 -10.68 -12.40
N GLU A 182 11.77 -10.67 -13.72
CA GLU A 182 12.77 -10.09 -14.63
C GLU A 182 12.89 -8.58 -14.41
N SER A 183 11.75 -7.88 -14.33
CA SER A 183 11.72 -6.42 -14.07
C SER A 183 12.33 -6.02 -12.72
N ALA A 184 12.40 -6.94 -11.75
CA ALA A 184 13.02 -6.72 -10.44
C ALA A 184 14.52 -7.07 -10.41
N ASN A 185 15.10 -7.45 -11.54
CA ASN A 185 16.52 -7.89 -11.59
C ASN A 185 17.45 -6.84 -11.00
N GLU A 186 18.47 -7.29 -10.25
CA GLU A 186 19.39 -6.52 -9.41
C GLU A 186 18.73 -5.74 -8.26
N GLY A 187 17.41 -5.71 -8.19
CA GLY A 187 16.59 -4.94 -7.25
C GLY A 187 15.92 -5.79 -6.17
N THR A 188 14.71 -5.39 -5.83
CA THR A 188 13.87 -6.02 -4.80
C THR A 188 12.49 -6.33 -5.37
N LEU A 189 12.03 -7.57 -5.20
CA LEU A 189 10.67 -7.99 -5.49
C LEU A 189 9.89 -8.09 -4.19
N PHE A 190 8.83 -7.32 -4.08
CA PHE A 190 7.91 -7.39 -2.95
C PHE A 190 6.63 -8.11 -3.38
N LEU A 191 6.35 -9.23 -2.70
CA LEU A 191 5.19 -10.09 -2.92
C LEU A 191 4.20 -9.89 -1.78
N ASP A 192 3.17 -9.10 -2.00
CA ASP A 192 2.11 -8.92 -1.00
C ASP A 192 1.07 -10.02 -1.12
N GLU A 193 0.52 -10.44 0.01
CA GLU A 193 -0.45 -11.53 0.16
C GLU A 193 0.05 -12.87 -0.44
N ILE A 194 1.32 -13.22 -0.14
CA ILE A 194 2.00 -14.44 -0.64
C ILE A 194 1.22 -15.72 -0.33
N GLY A 195 0.41 -15.73 0.72
CA GLY A 195 -0.45 -16.86 1.11
C GLY A 195 -1.54 -17.22 0.10
N ASN A 196 -1.77 -16.39 -0.93
CA ASN A 196 -2.77 -16.63 -1.98
C ASN A 196 -2.23 -17.41 -3.19
N LEU A 197 -0.91 -17.64 -3.26
CA LEU A 197 -0.33 -18.39 -4.37
C LEU A 197 -0.79 -19.84 -4.39
N ASN A 198 -1.15 -20.34 -5.58
CA ASN A 198 -1.40 -21.74 -5.80
C ASN A 198 -0.09 -22.58 -5.77
N LEU A 199 -0.19 -23.86 -5.51
CA LEU A 199 0.97 -24.77 -5.35
C LEU A 199 1.89 -24.81 -6.56
N GLN A 200 1.35 -24.66 -7.77
CA GLN A 200 2.14 -24.67 -9.01
C GLN A 200 3.05 -23.41 -9.08
N THR A 201 2.49 -22.24 -8.82
CA THR A 201 3.25 -20.98 -8.79
C THR A 201 4.24 -20.94 -7.63
N GLN A 202 3.88 -21.51 -6.46
CA GLN A 202 4.80 -21.70 -5.33
C GLN A 202 6.04 -22.54 -5.73
N GLN A 203 5.86 -23.61 -6.50
CA GLN A 203 6.97 -24.45 -6.99
C GLN A 203 7.92 -23.67 -7.90
N LYS A 204 7.38 -22.86 -8.81
CA LYS A 204 8.21 -22.03 -9.71
C LYS A 204 8.94 -20.93 -8.95
N LEU A 205 8.26 -20.31 -7.98
CA LEU A 205 8.87 -19.29 -7.12
C LEU A 205 10.02 -19.90 -6.29
N LEU A 206 9.85 -21.08 -5.73
CA LEU A 206 10.92 -21.79 -5.03
C LEU A 206 12.13 -22.02 -5.92
N THR A 207 11.90 -22.54 -7.15
CA THR A 207 12.97 -22.77 -8.13
C THR A 207 13.72 -21.49 -8.45
N MET A 208 13.02 -20.38 -8.61
CA MET A 208 13.62 -19.06 -8.85
C MET A 208 14.49 -18.60 -7.66
N ILE A 209 13.99 -18.73 -6.43
CA ILE A 209 14.74 -18.36 -5.22
C ILE A 209 16.02 -19.21 -5.07
N GLU A 210 15.93 -20.51 -5.34
CA GLU A 210 17.06 -21.44 -5.14
C GLU A 210 18.11 -21.35 -6.24
N LYS A 211 17.67 -21.29 -7.51
CA LYS A 211 18.56 -21.33 -8.66
C LYS A 211 18.94 -19.94 -9.17
N ARG A 212 18.28 -18.88 -8.67
CA ARG A 212 18.40 -17.51 -9.21
C ARG A 212 18.17 -17.46 -10.72
N GLN A 213 17.16 -18.20 -11.16
CA GLN A 213 16.81 -18.35 -12.57
C GLN A 213 15.31 -18.24 -12.76
N THR A 214 14.91 -17.63 -13.85
CA THR A 214 13.50 -17.52 -14.28
C THR A 214 13.35 -18.00 -15.72
N GLN A 215 12.15 -18.44 -16.05
CA GLN A 215 11.80 -18.90 -17.40
C GLN A 215 10.40 -18.41 -17.71
N ARG A 216 10.23 -17.76 -18.87
CA ARG A 216 8.91 -17.32 -19.35
C ARG A 216 8.04 -18.50 -19.74
N ILE A 217 6.73 -18.34 -19.60
CA ILE A 217 5.78 -19.34 -20.06
C ILE A 217 5.90 -19.47 -21.59
N GLY A 218 6.01 -20.70 -22.07
CA GLY A 218 6.17 -20.99 -23.50
C GLY A 218 7.60 -20.80 -24.04
N SER A 219 8.57 -20.46 -23.20
CA SER A 219 9.99 -20.39 -23.55
C SER A 219 10.77 -21.58 -23.01
N ASN A 220 11.83 -21.98 -23.71
CA ASN A 220 12.87 -22.87 -23.18
C ASN A 220 14.11 -22.10 -22.70
N GLU A 221 14.13 -20.80 -22.86
CA GLU A 221 15.24 -19.95 -22.43
C GLU A 221 15.18 -19.70 -20.95
N VAL A 222 16.30 -19.87 -20.28
CA VAL A 222 16.45 -19.66 -18.83
C VAL A 222 17.28 -18.40 -18.61
N ASN A 223 16.70 -17.43 -17.92
CA ASN A 223 17.33 -16.15 -17.61
C ASN A 223 17.83 -16.15 -16.16
N ASN A 224 19.09 -15.76 -15.95
CA ASN A 224 19.61 -15.56 -14.60
C ASN A 224 19.05 -14.25 -14.04
N VAL A 225 18.67 -14.28 -12.75
CA VAL A 225 18.13 -13.12 -12.03
C VAL A 225 18.74 -13.01 -10.64
N ASP A 226 19.10 -11.81 -10.25
CA ASP A 226 19.54 -11.48 -8.91
C ASP A 226 18.53 -10.56 -8.23
N VAL A 227 17.61 -11.15 -7.49
CA VAL A 227 16.48 -10.44 -6.89
C VAL A 227 16.43 -10.72 -5.39
N ARG A 228 16.36 -9.66 -4.57
CA ARG A 228 16.03 -9.78 -3.16
C ARG A 228 14.51 -9.92 -2.99
N ILE A 229 14.07 -10.94 -2.24
CA ILE A 229 12.65 -11.20 -2.02
C ILE A 229 12.21 -10.65 -0.67
N LEU A 230 11.16 -9.84 -0.70
CA LEU A 230 10.37 -9.46 0.47
C LEU A 230 8.96 -10.03 0.25
N ALA A 231 8.45 -10.77 1.22
CA ALA A 231 7.11 -11.35 1.15
C ALA A 231 6.26 -10.83 2.31
N ALA A 232 4.98 -10.57 2.05
CA ALA A 232 4.05 -10.16 3.10
C ALA A 232 2.78 -11.00 3.09
N THR A 233 2.18 -11.19 4.26
CA THR A 233 0.91 -11.89 4.40
C THR A 233 0.18 -11.56 5.70
N ASN A 234 -1.13 -11.64 5.67
CA ASN A 234 -2.00 -11.65 6.85
C ASN A 234 -2.36 -13.09 7.27
N ALA A 235 -2.08 -14.08 6.41
CA ALA A 235 -2.43 -15.47 6.65
C ALA A 235 -1.40 -16.17 7.56
N ASN A 236 -1.87 -17.13 8.34
CA ASN A 236 -1.00 -18.02 9.08
C ASN A 236 -0.42 -19.09 8.14
N LEU A 237 0.80 -18.84 7.62
CA LEU A 237 1.46 -19.76 6.69
C LEU A 237 1.78 -21.11 7.34
N CYS A 238 2.09 -21.18 8.63
CA CYS A 238 2.33 -22.45 9.33
C CYS A 238 1.08 -23.34 9.29
N LYS A 239 -0.09 -22.75 9.48
CA LYS A 239 -1.37 -23.47 9.37
C LYS A 239 -1.59 -23.95 7.93
N LYS A 240 -1.39 -23.07 6.94
CA LYS A 240 -1.51 -23.44 5.52
C LYS A 240 -0.53 -24.55 5.09
N VAL A 241 0.68 -24.58 5.66
CA VAL A 241 1.63 -25.71 5.45
C VAL A 241 1.05 -27.00 6.01
N GLY A 242 0.47 -26.98 7.22
CA GLY A 242 -0.15 -28.17 7.81
C GLY A 242 -1.37 -28.68 7.04
N GLU A 243 -2.08 -27.79 6.36
CA GLU A 243 -3.25 -28.09 5.51
C GLU A 243 -2.86 -28.48 4.08
N GLY A 244 -1.58 -28.39 3.71
CA GLY A 244 -1.09 -28.70 2.36
C GLY A 244 -1.39 -27.61 1.32
N GLU A 245 -1.84 -26.43 1.73
CA GLU A 245 -2.11 -25.29 0.85
C GLU A 245 -0.87 -24.44 0.56
N PHE A 246 0.15 -24.55 1.40
CA PHE A 246 1.43 -23.87 1.22
C PHE A 246 2.59 -24.86 1.37
N ARG A 247 3.59 -24.76 0.49
CA ARG A 247 4.74 -25.65 0.52
C ARG A 247 5.68 -25.31 1.67
N GLN A 248 6.07 -26.30 2.42
CA GLN A 248 6.99 -26.17 3.55
C GLN A 248 8.38 -25.67 3.13
N ASP A 249 8.89 -26.17 2.00
CA ASP A 249 10.20 -25.77 1.46
C ASP A 249 10.22 -24.29 1.08
N LEU A 250 9.19 -23.78 0.41
CA LEU A 250 9.05 -22.36 0.10
C LEU A 250 8.91 -21.51 1.37
N PHE A 251 8.13 -21.97 2.35
CA PHE A 251 7.97 -21.25 3.62
C PHE A 251 9.33 -21.01 4.28
N TYR A 252 10.20 -22.02 4.42
CA TYR A 252 11.52 -21.85 5.04
C TYR A 252 12.46 -20.95 4.22
N ARG A 253 12.30 -20.91 2.91
CA ARG A 253 13.10 -20.02 2.06
C ARG A 253 12.66 -18.55 2.14
N LEU A 254 11.38 -18.30 2.30
CA LEU A 254 10.84 -16.95 2.50
C LEU A 254 11.05 -16.45 3.93
N ASN A 255 10.84 -17.32 4.92
CA ASN A 255 10.95 -17.01 6.34
C ASN A 255 12.39 -17.13 6.87
N THR A 256 13.36 -16.53 6.14
CA THR A 256 14.74 -16.44 6.64
C THR A 256 14.81 -15.47 7.81
N ILE A 257 14.10 -14.35 7.71
CA ILE A 257 13.89 -13.39 8.79
C ILE A 257 12.40 -13.03 8.79
N GLU A 258 11.78 -13.08 9.97
CA GLU A 258 10.39 -12.67 10.15
C GLU A 258 10.32 -11.31 10.83
N LEU A 259 9.49 -10.42 10.27
CA LEU A 259 9.12 -9.15 10.89
C LEU A 259 7.61 -9.13 11.11
N HIS A 260 7.21 -9.09 12.36
CA HIS A 260 5.79 -9.06 12.72
C HIS A 260 5.33 -7.64 13.02
N LEU A 261 4.25 -7.20 12.36
CA LEU A 261 3.63 -5.91 12.59
C LEU A 261 2.44 -6.06 13.54
N PRO A 262 2.48 -5.44 14.73
CA PRO A 262 1.35 -5.45 15.63
C PRO A 262 0.15 -4.70 15.03
N PRO A 263 -1.08 -5.13 15.27
CA PRO A 263 -2.27 -4.39 14.86
C PRO A 263 -2.38 -3.05 15.60
N LEU A 264 -3.10 -2.08 15.02
CA LEU A 264 -3.17 -0.72 15.55
C LEU A 264 -3.68 -0.67 17.00
N ARG A 265 -4.61 -1.54 17.38
CA ARG A 265 -5.14 -1.65 18.75
C ARG A 265 -4.07 -1.99 19.82
N GLU A 266 -2.94 -2.55 19.41
CA GLU A 266 -1.82 -2.92 20.28
C GLU A 266 -0.70 -1.87 20.30
N ARG A 267 -0.85 -0.77 19.53
CA ARG A 267 0.14 0.30 19.40
C ARG A 267 -0.09 1.50 20.32
N GLY A 268 -1.12 1.42 21.20
CA GLY A 268 -1.39 2.45 22.20
C GLY A 268 -1.56 3.85 21.60
N GLU A 269 -0.70 4.78 22.01
CA GLU A 269 -0.77 6.19 21.60
C GLU A 269 -0.38 6.46 20.14
N ASP A 270 0.19 5.48 19.43
CA ASP A 270 0.48 5.61 17.98
C ASP A 270 -0.79 5.86 17.17
N ILE A 271 -1.98 5.51 17.69
CA ILE A 271 -3.27 5.82 17.08
C ILE A 271 -3.43 7.33 16.91
N ILE A 272 -3.08 8.10 17.92
CA ILE A 272 -3.17 9.57 17.91
C ILE A 272 -2.15 10.14 16.94
N LEU A 273 -0.90 9.67 16.99
CA LEU A 273 0.17 10.10 16.08
C LEU A 273 -0.20 9.87 14.62
N LEU A 274 -0.75 8.70 14.30
CA LEU A 274 -1.20 8.38 12.95
C LEU A 274 -2.38 9.26 12.52
N ALA A 275 -3.35 9.47 13.41
CA ALA A 275 -4.49 10.34 13.12
C ALA A 275 -4.04 11.79 12.83
N GLU A 276 -3.16 12.36 13.64
CA GLU A 276 -2.59 13.70 13.43
C GLU A 276 -1.81 13.78 12.11
N HIS A 277 -0.99 12.77 11.82
CA HIS A 277 -0.24 12.72 10.56
C HIS A 277 -1.17 12.76 9.34
N PHE A 278 -2.19 11.90 9.31
CA PHE A 278 -3.14 11.88 8.19
C PHE A 278 -3.99 13.15 8.13
N LEU A 279 -4.38 13.73 9.26
CA LEU A 279 -5.05 15.02 9.30
C LEU A 279 -4.20 16.13 8.68
N ASN A 280 -2.90 16.18 8.98
CA ASN A 280 -1.99 17.15 8.40
C ASN A 280 -1.81 16.94 6.89
N ILE A 281 -1.65 15.70 6.41
CA ILE A 281 -1.54 15.40 4.98
C ILE A 281 -2.82 15.83 4.23
N TYR A 282 -3.98 15.43 4.74
CA TYR A 282 -5.24 15.67 4.04
C TYR A 282 -5.71 17.11 4.18
N SER A 283 -5.43 17.81 5.30
CA SER A 283 -5.71 19.23 5.41
C SER A 283 -4.93 20.06 4.39
N GLY A 284 -3.64 19.73 4.18
CA GLY A 284 -2.82 20.34 3.13
C GLY A 284 -3.32 20.02 1.72
N LYS A 285 -3.66 18.75 1.46
CA LYS A 285 -4.12 18.29 0.12
C LYS A 285 -5.47 18.90 -0.28
N TYR A 286 -6.36 19.12 0.68
CA TYR A 286 -7.71 19.64 0.41
C TYR A 286 -7.88 21.12 0.77
N SER A 287 -6.78 21.81 1.12
CA SER A 287 -6.79 23.24 1.51
C SER A 287 -7.84 23.53 2.60
N VAL A 288 -8.09 22.57 3.48
CA VAL A 288 -8.93 22.75 4.65
C VAL A 288 -8.04 23.33 5.75
N GLY A 289 -8.49 24.37 6.44
CA GLY A 289 -7.73 24.98 7.54
C GLY A 289 -7.30 23.92 8.57
N LYS A 290 -6.35 24.28 9.45
CA LYS A 290 -5.77 23.38 10.46
C LYS A 290 -6.87 22.64 11.22
N VAL A 291 -6.93 21.32 11.03
CA VAL A 291 -7.84 20.41 11.75
C VAL A 291 -7.08 19.86 12.96
N VAL A 292 -7.70 19.93 14.13
CA VAL A 292 -7.11 19.42 15.40
C VAL A 292 -8.03 18.35 15.96
N LEU A 293 -7.45 17.28 16.50
CA LEU A 293 -8.20 16.29 17.26
C LEU A 293 -8.75 16.94 18.53
N GLY A 294 -10.07 16.87 18.73
CA GLY A 294 -10.70 17.33 19.96
C GLY A 294 -10.54 16.27 21.05
N ALA A 295 -10.15 16.66 22.27
CA ALA A 295 -10.27 15.81 23.44
C ALA A 295 -11.77 15.60 23.74
N SER A 296 -12.25 14.36 23.81
CA SER A 296 -13.59 13.98 24.26
C SER A 296 -13.51 13.42 25.66
#